data_192434a812c1371e7e7c177455578b3c
#
_entry.id   192434a812c1371e7e7c177455578b3c
#
_cell.length_a   1.000
_cell.length_b   1.000
_cell.length_c   1.000
_cell.angle_alpha   90.00
_cell.angle_beta   90.00
_cell.angle_gamma   90.00
#
_symmetry.space_group_name_H-M   'P 1'
#
loop_
_entity.id
_entity.type
_entity.pdbx_description
1 polymer ?
#
loop_
_entity_poly.entity_id
_entity_poly.type
_entity_poly.pdbx_seq_one_letter_code
_entity_poly.pdbx_strand_id
1 'polypeptide(L)'
;MTNTRRSTNFGIRHSFVIRPPAFVIFLALAPMFYAASLPTVQEILASVRMQQSRQRLDLQGQLRQDNLVIPFRLIQTGPVIRYAFENPEEVLQLRLGENSSRLEVVSDTATTRVPASNLHQKIRGTAVTYADLALKFLYWPDGALLGEETVRTRRCWKLQLRAPSRESPYSNVLLWVDEASAALMRLDCYDSKGQLVKRFEVISGQKIDNRWFLKQMRIEELQPGANTVVARTYLEIRK
;
A
#
# COMPACT_ATOMS: atom_id res chain seq x y z
N MET A 1 -25.24 -83.87 -69.88
CA MET A 1 -24.02 -84.54 -69.41
C MET A 1 -23.75 -84.01 -67.99
N THR A 2 -24.23 -84.75 -66.98
CA THR A 2 -23.41 -85.48 -66.02
C THR A 2 -22.30 -84.58 -65.39
N ASN A 3 -22.24 -84.30 -64.07
CA ASN A 3 -22.12 -85.24 -62.95
C ASN A 3 -22.04 -84.43 -61.65
N THR A 4 -22.86 -84.66 -60.67
CA THR A 4 -22.71 -85.40 -59.44
C THR A 4 -21.41 -85.12 -58.59
N ARG A 5 -21.62 -84.72 -57.33
CA ARG A 5 -21.20 -85.32 -56.04
C ARG A 5 -20.68 -84.18 -55.13
N ARG A 6 -21.14 -84.15 -53.96
CA ARG A 6 -21.21 -84.79 -52.62
C ARG A 6 -20.69 -83.78 -51.61
N SER A 7 -21.54 -83.39 -50.75
CA SER A 7 -21.53 -83.56 -49.28
C SER A 7 -20.19 -83.59 -48.57
N THR A 8 -19.98 -82.65 -47.65
CA THR A 8 -19.53 -82.97 -46.29
C THR A 8 -19.86 -81.85 -45.32
N ASN A 9 -20.59 -82.12 -44.32
CA ASN A 9 -20.85 -81.36 -43.13
C ASN A 9 -19.52 -81.16 -42.31
N PHE A 10 -19.20 -79.97 -41.89
CA PHE A 10 -18.33 -79.81 -40.75
C PHE A 10 -18.89 -78.65 -39.87
N GLY A 11 -19.53 -79.04 -38.77
CA GLY A 11 -20.03 -78.11 -37.79
C GLY A 11 -18.90 -77.54 -36.94
N ILE A 12 -18.80 -76.21 -36.96
CA ILE A 12 -17.96 -75.49 -35.98
C ILE A 12 -18.92 -74.63 -35.13
N ARG A 13 -19.05 -75.03 -33.89
CA ARG A 13 -19.71 -74.23 -32.85
C ARG A 13 -18.79 -73.11 -32.48
N HIS A 14 -19.09 -71.90 -32.91
CA HIS A 14 -18.48 -70.76 -32.31
C HIS A 14 -19.33 -70.28 -31.14
N SER A 15 -18.79 -70.44 -29.94
CA SER A 15 -19.30 -69.90 -28.70
C SER A 15 -19.03 -68.37 -28.74
N PHE A 16 -20.08 -67.55 -28.90
CA PHE A 16 -20.02 -66.10 -28.74
C PHE A 16 -19.90 -65.78 -27.25
N VAL A 17 -18.68 -65.42 -26.81
CA VAL A 17 -18.47 -64.83 -25.50
C VAL A 17 -18.76 -63.36 -25.62
N ILE A 18 -19.95 -62.94 -25.12
CA ILE A 18 -20.32 -61.55 -24.97
C ILE A 18 -19.50 -60.97 -23.81
N ARG A 19 -18.45 -60.22 -24.10
CA ARG A 19 -17.76 -59.39 -23.12
C ARG A 19 -18.61 -58.14 -22.87
N PRO A 20 -18.93 -57.76 -21.62
CA PRO A 20 -19.60 -56.49 -21.32
C PRO A 20 -18.63 -55.34 -21.61
N PRO A 21 -19.13 -54.22 -22.16
CA PRO A 21 -18.30 -53.03 -22.35
C PRO A 21 -17.86 -52.48 -20.99
N ALA A 22 -16.55 -52.35 -20.80
CA ALA A 22 -15.99 -51.67 -19.65
C ALA A 22 -16.46 -50.20 -19.68
N PHE A 23 -17.34 -49.83 -18.79
CA PHE A 23 -17.73 -48.46 -18.55
C PHE A 23 -16.53 -47.72 -17.94
N VAL A 24 -15.76 -47.04 -18.77
CA VAL A 24 -14.71 -46.12 -18.29
C VAL A 24 -15.42 -44.88 -17.75
N ILE A 25 -15.58 -44.81 -16.44
CA ILE A 25 -16.05 -43.61 -15.76
C ILE A 25 -14.89 -42.57 -15.88
N PHE A 26 -15.01 -41.65 -16.83
CA PHE A 26 -14.21 -40.43 -16.87
C PHE A 26 -14.61 -39.57 -15.66
N LEU A 27 -13.88 -39.69 -14.56
CA LEU A 27 -13.96 -38.74 -13.47
C LEU A 27 -13.37 -37.40 -14.02
N ALA A 28 -14.24 -36.51 -14.47
CA ALA A 28 -13.87 -35.16 -14.83
C ALA A 28 -13.42 -34.47 -13.53
N LEU A 29 -12.10 -34.42 -13.30
CA LEU A 29 -11.49 -33.53 -12.33
C LEU A 29 -11.74 -32.10 -12.83
N ALA A 30 -12.83 -31.49 -12.38
CA ALA A 30 -13.03 -30.07 -12.55
C ALA A 30 -11.86 -29.34 -11.86
N PRO A 31 -11.11 -28.48 -12.56
CA PRO A 31 -10.09 -27.68 -11.92
C PRO A 31 -10.80 -26.80 -10.90
N MET A 32 -10.54 -27.02 -9.60
CA MET A 32 -10.91 -26.07 -8.56
C MET A 32 -10.08 -24.81 -8.82
N PHE A 33 -10.67 -23.85 -9.52
CA PHE A 33 -10.16 -22.49 -9.53
C PHE A 33 -10.27 -21.97 -8.09
N TYR A 34 -9.16 -22.01 -7.36
CA TYR A 34 -9.02 -21.21 -6.16
C TYR A 34 -9.10 -19.76 -6.60
N ALA A 35 -10.26 -19.15 -6.48
CA ALA A 35 -10.39 -17.71 -6.57
C ALA A 35 -9.55 -17.16 -5.42
N ALA A 36 -8.40 -16.56 -5.73
CA ALA A 36 -7.59 -15.87 -4.74
C ALA A 36 -8.50 -14.80 -4.13
N SER A 37 -8.78 -14.92 -2.84
CA SER A 37 -9.59 -13.91 -2.13
C SER A 37 -8.87 -12.57 -2.17
N LEU A 38 -9.60 -11.50 -2.44
CA LEU A 38 -9.04 -10.15 -2.36
C LEU A 38 -8.50 -9.91 -0.94
N PRO A 39 -7.36 -9.24 -0.81
CA PRO A 39 -6.80 -8.94 0.50
C PRO A 39 -7.74 -8.03 1.29
N THR A 40 -7.81 -8.22 2.58
CA THR A 40 -8.52 -7.32 3.47
C THR A 40 -7.77 -5.99 3.63
N VAL A 41 -8.49 -4.94 4.02
CA VAL A 41 -7.88 -3.63 4.31
C VAL A 41 -6.75 -3.75 5.34
N GLN A 42 -6.97 -4.56 6.39
CA GLN A 42 -5.98 -4.72 7.46
C GLN A 42 -4.73 -5.47 6.99
N GLU A 43 -4.85 -6.43 6.09
CA GLU A 43 -3.71 -7.11 5.47
C GLU A 43 -2.89 -6.15 4.60
N ILE A 44 -3.57 -5.30 3.81
CA ILE A 44 -2.88 -4.28 3.00
C ILE A 44 -2.15 -3.29 3.91
N LEU A 45 -2.81 -2.76 4.95
CA LEU A 45 -2.18 -1.83 5.91
C LEU A 45 -1.02 -2.48 6.68
N ALA A 46 -1.16 -3.76 7.04
CA ALA A 46 -0.08 -4.53 7.67
C ALA A 46 1.13 -4.65 6.75
N SER A 47 0.93 -4.91 5.45
CA SER A 47 2.01 -4.97 4.47
C SER A 47 2.74 -3.63 4.33
N VAL A 48 2.01 -2.50 4.33
CA VAL A 48 2.60 -1.15 4.34
C VAL A 48 3.46 -0.93 5.58
N ARG A 49 2.92 -1.22 6.79
CA ARG A 49 3.67 -1.08 8.05
C ARG A 49 4.92 -1.95 8.07
N MET A 50 4.80 -3.20 7.62
CA MET A 50 5.92 -4.14 7.55
C MET A 50 6.99 -3.68 6.58
N GLN A 51 6.60 -3.18 5.39
CA GLN A 51 7.54 -2.64 4.41
C GLN A 51 8.30 -1.44 4.98
N GLN A 52 7.61 -0.53 5.67
CA GLN A 52 8.23 0.60 6.35
C GLN A 52 9.19 0.14 7.46
N SER A 53 8.82 -0.82 8.29
CA SER A 53 9.62 -1.25 9.44
C SER A 53 10.88 -2.07 9.09
N ARG A 54 11.04 -2.53 7.86
CA ARG A 54 12.22 -3.34 7.42
C ARG A 54 13.36 -2.51 6.84
N GLN A 55 13.19 -1.21 6.71
CA GLN A 55 14.17 -0.35 6.05
C GLN A 55 15.31 0.04 6.98
N ARG A 56 16.51 0.15 6.41
CA ARG A 56 17.66 0.82 7.02
C ARG A 56 18.16 1.84 6.03
N LEU A 57 18.06 3.11 6.39
CA LEU A 57 18.33 4.25 5.52
C LEU A 57 19.11 5.32 6.30
N ASP A 58 19.99 5.97 5.60
CA ASP A 58 20.62 7.21 6.02
C ASP A 58 20.76 8.07 4.77
N LEU A 59 19.86 9.02 4.60
CA LEU A 59 19.69 9.78 3.37
C LEU A 59 19.54 11.26 3.69
N GLN A 60 19.97 12.10 2.76
CA GLN A 60 19.67 13.51 2.79
C GLN A 60 18.32 13.79 2.14
N GLY A 61 17.59 14.74 2.68
CA GLY A 61 16.31 15.18 2.14
C GLY A 61 16.12 16.67 2.27
N GLN A 62 15.08 17.15 1.61
CA GLN A 62 14.63 18.54 1.78
C GLN A 62 13.11 18.63 1.59
N LEU A 63 12.52 19.59 2.30
CA LEU A 63 11.19 20.11 1.99
C LEU A 63 11.38 21.41 1.20
N ARG A 64 10.77 21.51 0.04
CA ARG A 64 10.85 22.71 -0.81
C ARG A 64 9.43 23.21 -1.10
N GLN A 65 9.19 24.48 -0.75
CA GLN A 65 7.95 25.18 -1.03
C GLN A 65 8.29 26.61 -1.47
N ASP A 66 7.94 26.96 -2.70
CA ASP A 66 8.32 28.23 -3.32
C ASP A 66 9.83 28.50 -3.18
N ASN A 67 10.23 29.58 -2.48
CA ASN A 67 11.61 29.91 -2.20
C ASN A 67 12.15 29.31 -0.90
N LEU A 68 11.29 28.62 -0.13
CA LEU A 68 11.69 27.99 1.14
C LEU A 68 12.27 26.61 0.87
N VAL A 69 13.50 26.38 1.35
CA VAL A 69 14.17 25.08 1.30
C VAL A 69 14.60 24.70 2.71
N ILE A 70 14.11 23.56 3.20
CA ILE A 70 14.39 23.06 4.54
C ILE A 70 15.09 21.71 4.40
N PRO A 71 16.43 21.67 4.53
CA PRO A 71 17.16 20.42 4.53
C PRO A 71 16.90 19.61 5.79
N PHE A 72 16.93 18.29 5.65
CA PHE A 72 16.89 17.35 6.78
C PHE A 72 17.67 16.09 6.44
N ARG A 73 18.10 15.37 7.46
CA ARG A 73 18.63 14.01 7.35
C ARG A 73 17.56 13.01 7.74
N LEU A 74 17.32 12.02 6.89
CA LEU A 74 16.39 10.92 7.12
C LEU A 74 17.18 9.70 7.57
N ILE A 75 17.03 9.31 8.83
CA ILE A 75 17.68 8.11 9.38
C ILE A 75 16.58 7.13 9.76
N GLN A 76 16.62 5.95 9.17
CA GLN A 76 15.68 4.89 9.51
C GLN A 76 16.41 3.63 9.97
N THR A 77 16.00 3.08 11.08
CA THR A 77 16.49 1.81 11.62
C THR A 77 15.28 0.99 12.07
N GLY A 78 14.86 0.08 11.20
CA GLY A 78 13.66 -0.72 11.44
C GLY A 78 12.42 0.17 11.63
N PRO A 79 11.66 0.01 12.72
CA PRO A 79 10.42 0.75 12.95
C PRO A 79 10.63 2.21 13.42
N VAL A 80 11.86 2.67 13.54
CA VAL A 80 12.19 4.03 13.99
C VAL A 80 12.69 4.85 12.82
N ILE A 81 11.98 5.96 12.54
CA ILE A 81 12.31 6.92 11.50
C ILE A 81 12.62 8.26 12.17
N ARG A 82 13.79 8.84 11.90
CA ARG A 82 14.21 10.15 12.42
C ARG A 82 14.34 11.13 11.27
N TYR A 83 13.80 12.32 11.48
CA TYR A 83 13.95 13.50 10.64
C TYR A 83 14.76 14.51 11.44
N ALA A 84 16.04 14.62 11.12
CA ALA A 84 16.92 15.60 11.79
C ALA A 84 17.00 16.86 10.93
N PHE A 85 16.48 17.96 11.45
CA PHE A 85 16.49 19.27 10.82
C PHE A 85 17.61 20.12 11.43
N GLU A 86 18.18 20.99 10.60
CA GLU A 86 19.14 22.01 11.01
C GLU A 86 18.46 23.40 11.00
N ASN A 87 18.98 24.32 11.81
CA ASN A 87 18.61 25.74 11.84
C ASN A 87 17.10 26.05 11.98
N PRO A 88 16.50 25.95 13.19
CA PRO A 88 17.08 25.47 14.44
C PRO A 88 17.22 23.95 14.45
N GLU A 89 18.07 23.43 15.30
CA GLU A 89 18.23 21.98 15.46
C GLU A 89 16.96 21.37 16.05
N GLU A 90 16.40 20.35 15.38
CA GLU A 90 15.22 19.62 15.82
C GLU A 90 15.25 18.21 15.26
N VAL A 91 15.04 17.24 16.11
CA VAL A 91 14.92 15.85 15.69
C VAL A 91 13.52 15.33 15.99
N LEU A 92 12.78 15.02 14.93
CA LEU A 92 11.49 14.33 15.04
C LEU A 92 11.71 12.83 14.87
N GLN A 93 11.18 12.04 15.77
CA GLN A 93 11.27 10.60 15.73
C GLN A 93 9.88 9.97 15.62
N LEU A 94 9.62 9.26 14.53
CA LEU A 94 8.44 8.42 14.38
C LEU A 94 8.79 6.99 14.80
N ARG A 95 8.00 6.41 15.69
CA ARG A 95 8.02 4.98 16.03
C ARG A 95 6.79 4.30 15.47
N LEU A 96 7.00 3.29 14.64
CA LEU A 96 5.95 2.44 14.11
C LEU A 96 5.84 1.21 15.02
N GLY A 97 4.83 1.17 15.88
CA GLY A 97 4.51 0.02 16.72
C GLY A 97 3.60 -0.99 16.03
N GLU A 98 3.18 -2.02 16.73
CA GLU A 98 2.24 -3.02 16.19
C GLU A 98 0.85 -2.42 15.99
N ASN A 99 0.33 -1.68 16.98
CA ASN A 99 -1.04 -1.19 17.03
C ASN A 99 -1.16 0.34 16.94
N SER A 100 -0.05 1.07 16.91
CA SER A 100 -0.06 2.54 16.84
C SER A 100 1.27 3.09 16.37
N SER A 101 1.25 4.29 15.81
CA SER A 101 2.44 5.11 15.62
C SER A 101 2.56 6.19 16.68
N ARG A 102 3.79 6.62 16.96
CA ARG A 102 4.09 7.68 17.92
C ARG A 102 5.11 8.63 17.33
N LEU A 103 4.78 9.91 17.28
CA LEU A 103 5.70 10.96 16.89
C LEU A 103 6.23 11.64 18.15
N GLU A 104 7.54 11.80 18.22
CA GLU A 104 8.28 12.31 19.36
C GLU A 104 9.26 13.39 18.90
N VAL A 105 9.51 14.38 19.78
CA VAL A 105 10.65 15.30 19.65
C VAL A 105 11.78 14.74 20.50
N VAL A 106 12.95 14.62 19.92
CA VAL A 106 14.16 14.13 20.59
C VAL A 106 15.09 15.31 20.84
N SER A 107 15.46 15.54 22.11
CA SER A 107 16.48 16.47 22.52
C SER A 107 17.62 15.74 23.25
N ASP A 108 18.71 16.41 23.56
CA ASP A 108 19.86 15.83 24.26
C ASP A 108 19.49 15.22 25.63
N THR A 109 18.46 15.78 26.28
CA THR A 109 18.07 15.41 27.64
C THR A 109 16.79 14.58 27.73
N ALA A 110 15.94 14.59 26.70
CA ALA A 110 14.63 13.97 26.75
C ALA A 110 14.08 13.58 25.38
N THR A 111 13.20 12.56 25.37
CA THR A 111 12.35 12.25 24.24
C THR A 111 10.90 12.47 24.67
N THR A 112 10.22 13.43 24.03
CA THR A 112 8.89 13.87 24.43
C THR A 112 7.91 13.62 23.30
N ARG A 113 6.76 13.02 23.61
CA ARG A 113 5.69 12.81 22.62
C ARG A 113 5.12 14.14 22.15
N VAL A 114 4.93 14.29 20.84
CA VAL A 114 4.20 15.44 20.28
C VAL A 114 2.76 15.41 20.78
N PRO A 115 2.29 16.45 21.50
CA PRO A 115 0.91 16.52 21.99
C PRO A 115 -0.10 16.51 20.84
N ALA A 116 -1.29 15.97 21.07
CA ALA A 116 -2.36 15.95 20.07
C ALA A 116 -2.72 17.35 19.57
N SER A 117 -2.71 18.34 20.46
CA SER A 117 -2.93 19.76 20.15
C SER A 117 -1.93 20.35 19.14
N ASN A 118 -0.74 19.78 19.04
CA ASN A 118 0.33 20.29 18.15
C ASN A 118 0.39 19.54 16.81
N LEU A 119 -0.38 18.46 16.63
CA LEU A 119 -0.33 17.66 15.40
C LEU A 119 -0.71 18.44 14.14
N HIS A 120 -1.51 19.50 14.26
CA HIS A 120 -1.91 20.35 13.13
C HIS A 120 -0.86 21.41 12.75
N GLN A 121 0.16 21.61 13.60
CA GLN A 121 1.21 22.58 13.33
C GLN A 121 2.04 22.18 12.11
N LYS A 122 2.37 23.19 11.30
CA LYS A 122 3.17 23.02 10.09
C LYS A 122 4.65 22.87 10.42
N ILE A 123 5.31 21.98 9.71
CA ILE A 123 6.76 21.83 9.77
C ILE A 123 7.38 23.03 9.07
N ARG A 124 7.91 23.97 9.88
CA ARG A 124 8.65 25.13 9.40
C ARG A 124 7.93 25.95 8.31
N GLY A 125 6.61 26.10 8.43
CA GLY A 125 5.79 26.86 7.49
C GLY A 125 5.45 26.16 6.18
N THR A 126 5.88 24.93 5.97
CA THR A 126 5.52 24.14 4.78
C THR A 126 4.07 23.60 4.85
N ALA A 127 3.58 23.01 3.76
CA ALA A 127 2.29 22.32 3.75
C ALA A 127 2.31 20.99 4.55
N VAL A 128 3.47 20.54 5.03
CA VAL A 128 3.61 19.33 5.86
C VAL A 128 3.32 19.66 7.33
N THR A 129 2.53 18.83 8.00
CA THR A 129 2.24 18.97 9.43
C THR A 129 2.84 17.81 10.25
N TYR A 130 2.89 17.95 11.56
CA TYR A 130 3.28 16.83 12.45
C TYR A 130 2.33 15.62 12.31
N ALA A 131 1.04 15.85 12.04
CA ALA A 131 0.08 14.77 11.80
C ALA A 131 0.45 13.94 10.56
N ASP A 132 0.97 14.59 9.52
CA ASP A 132 1.38 13.93 8.28
C ASP A 132 2.57 12.99 8.52
N LEU A 133 3.54 13.41 9.34
CA LEU A 133 4.67 12.58 9.72
C LEU A 133 4.30 11.46 10.69
N ALA A 134 3.23 11.63 11.48
CA ALA A 134 2.82 10.65 12.48
C ALA A 134 2.22 9.37 11.89
N LEU A 135 1.77 9.36 10.62
CA LEU A 135 1.21 8.21 9.89
C LEU A 135 0.12 7.44 10.66
N LYS A 136 -0.64 8.13 11.52
CA LYS A 136 -1.65 7.49 12.39
C LYS A 136 -2.73 6.76 11.61
N PHE A 137 -3.07 7.20 10.40
CA PHE A 137 -4.09 6.59 9.55
C PHE A 137 -3.77 5.13 9.18
N LEU A 138 -2.49 4.72 9.21
CA LEU A 138 -2.09 3.32 8.98
C LEU A 138 -2.60 2.34 10.05
N TYR A 139 -3.14 2.86 11.14
CA TYR A 139 -3.64 2.11 12.30
C TYR A 139 -5.14 2.32 12.54
N TRP A 140 -5.84 2.99 11.64
CA TRP A 140 -7.27 3.18 11.80
C TRP A 140 -8.01 1.86 11.54
N PRO A 141 -8.91 1.46 12.45
CA PRO A 141 -9.58 0.16 12.36
C PRO A 141 -10.69 0.15 11.31
N ASP A 142 -11.37 1.29 11.09
CA ASP A 142 -12.50 1.40 10.16
C ASP A 142 -11.98 1.72 8.77
N GLY A 143 -12.05 0.72 7.89
CA GLY A 143 -11.61 0.85 6.51
C GLY A 143 -12.37 -0.04 5.54
N ALA A 144 -12.49 0.44 4.30
CA ALA A 144 -13.08 -0.27 3.17
C ALA A 144 -12.12 -0.34 2.00
N LEU A 145 -12.03 -1.51 1.36
CA LEU A 145 -11.38 -1.67 0.06
C LEU A 145 -12.37 -1.22 -1.02
N LEU A 146 -12.02 -0.17 -1.76
CA LEU A 146 -12.85 0.39 -2.84
C LEU A 146 -12.58 -0.25 -4.20
N GLY A 147 -11.51 -1.05 -4.31
CA GLY A 147 -11.09 -1.73 -5.54
C GLY A 147 -9.66 -1.40 -5.93
N GLU A 148 -9.38 -1.54 -7.22
CA GLU A 148 -8.08 -1.28 -7.83
C GLU A 148 -8.13 0.00 -8.67
N GLU A 149 -7.04 0.76 -8.66
CA GLU A 149 -6.88 1.95 -9.51
C GLU A 149 -5.42 2.11 -9.91
N THR A 150 -5.16 2.59 -11.12
CA THR A 150 -3.79 2.86 -11.57
C THR A 150 -3.39 4.26 -11.18
N VAL A 151 -2.34 4.38 -10.36
CA VAL A 151 -1.69 5.65 -10.04
C VAL A 151 -0.37 5.71 -10.81
N ARG A 152 -0.27 6.64 -11.76
CA ARG A 152 0.81 6.69 -12.76
C ARG A 152 0.89 5.36 -13.53
N THR A 153 1.92 4.57 -13.35
CA THR A 153 2.11 3.28 -14.03
C THR A 153 1.99 2.09 -13.07
N ARG A 154 1.47 2.31 -11.84
CA ARG A 154 1.41 1.31 -10.79
C ARG A 154 -0.03 0.91 -10.51
N ARG A 155 -0.33 -0.39 -10.47
CA ARG A 155 -1.60 -0.92 -9.96
C ARG A 155 -1.61 -0.77 -8.46
N CYS A 156 -2.66 -0.19 -7.94
CA CYS A 156 -2.80 0.12 -6.53
C CYS A 156 -4.15 -0.35 -5.99
N TRP A 157 -4.14 -0.88 -4.78
CA TRP A 157 -5.34 -1.00 -3.96
C TRP A 157 -5.79 0.39 -3.53
N LYS A 158 -7.05 0.70 -3.75
CA LYS A 158 -7.68 1.94 -3.26
C LYS A 158 -8.45 1.65 -1.99
N LEU A 159 -8.03 2.26 -0.90
CA LEU A 159 -8.63 2.10 0.42
C LEU A 159 -9.28 3.40 0.86
N GLN A 160 -10.38 3.28 1.59
CA GLN A 160 -10.96 4.36 2.38
C GLN A 160 -10.79 4.04 3.86
N LEU A 161 -10.24 4.95 4.64
CA LEU A 161 -10.06 4.81 6.08
C LEU A 161 -10.76 5.96 6.79
N ARG A 162 -11.46 5.66 7.90
CA ARG A 162 -12.15 6.67 8.74
C ARG A 162 -11.44 6.83 10.05
N ALA A 163 -11.30 8.07 10.49
CA ALA A 163 -10.69 8.38 11.76
C ALA A 163 -11.53 7.85 12.93
N PRO A 164 -10.93 7.19 13.92
CA PRO A 164 -11.66 6.65 15.07
C PRO A 164 -12.14 7.75 16.06
N SER A 165 -11.58 8.95 15.96
CA SER A 165 -11.93 10.08 16.82
C SER A 165 -11.76 11.41 16.09
N ARG A 166 -12.31 12.49 16.69
CA ARG A 166 -12.17 13.86 16.18
C ARG A 166 -10.81 14.51 16.48
N GLU A 167 -9.91 13.82 17.14
CA GLU A 167 -8.55 14.33 17.42
C GLU A 167 -7.65 14.35 16.18
N SER A 168 -8.01 13.60 15.13
CA SER A 168 -7.32 13.66 13.86
C SER A 168 -7.72 14.93 13.09
N PRO A 169 -6.77 15.64 12.45
CA PRO A 169 -7.10 16.75 11.55
C PRO A 169 -7.88 16.28 10.31
N TYR A 170 -7.87 14.96 10.04
CA TYR A 170 -8.59 14.33 8.94
C TYR A 170 -9.66 13.40 9.48
N SER A 171 -10.88 13.51 8.95
CA SER A 171 -11.98 12.61 9.30
C SER A 171 -11.96 11.32 8.47
N ASN A 172 -11.39 11.42 7.27
CA ASN A 172 -11.36 10.34 6.30
C ASN A 172 -10.14 10.50 5.39
N VAL A 173 -9.55 9.39 4.98
CA VAL A 173 -8.46 9.39 3.99
C VAL A 173 -8.75 8.34 2.91
N LEU A 174 -8.41 8.69 1.66
CA LEU A 174 -8.29 7.73 0.56
C LEU A 174 -6.82 7.43 0.33
N LEU A 175 -6.50 6.16 0.27
CA LEU A 175 -5.12 5.66 0.22
C LEU A 175 -4.95 4.77 -1.00
N TRP A 176 -3.90 5.01 -1.79
CA TRP A 176 -3.50 4.14 -2.91
C TRP A 176 -2.19 3.45 -2.56
N VAL A 177 -2.26 2.14 -2.44
CA VAL A 177 -1.13 1.26 -2.06
C VAL A 177 -0.75 0.42 -3.26
N ASP A 178 0.50 0.52 -3.71
CA ASP A 178 1.03 -0.32 -4.80
C ASP A 178 0.95 -1.81 -4.44
N GLU A 179 0.31 -2.60 -5.28
CA GLU A 179 0.06 -4.02 -5.04
C GLU A 179 1.36 -4.83 -4.92
N ALA A 180 2.38 -4.48 -5.71
CA ALA A 180 3.61 -5.25 -5.78
C ALA A 180 4.60 -4.94 -4.65
N SER A 181 4.65 -3.69 -4.18
CA SER A 181 5.67 -3.22 -3.22
C SER A 181 5.10 -2.75 -1.88
N ALA A 182 3.78 -2.68 -1.73
CA ALA A 182 3.10 -2.07 -0.60
C ALA A 182 3.52 -0.60 -0.34
N ALA A 183 4.01 0.10 -1.36
CA ALA A 183 4.36 1.51 -1.26
C ALA A 183 3.10 2.40 -1.29
N LEU A 184 3.08 3.44 -0.46
CA LEU A 184 2.05 4.47 -0.52
C LEU A 184 2.30 5.36 -1.73
N MET A 185 1.42 5.28 -2.74
CA MET A 185 1.55 6.03 -3.99
C MET A 185 0.81 7.37 -3.95
N ARG A 186 -0.34 7.40 -3.29
CA ARG A 186 -1.16 8.61 -3.13
C ARG A 186 -1.97 8.52 -1.84
N LEU A 187 -2.21 9.68 -1.24
CA LEU A 187 -3.07 9.87 -0.07
C LEU A 187 -3.87 11.15 -0.28
N ASP A 188 -5.19 11.08 -0.22
CA ASP A 188 -6.11 12.20 -0.22
C ASP A 188 -6.77 12.29 1.15
N CYS A 189 -6.63 13.45 1.82
CA CYS A 189 -7.11 13.68 3.17
C CYS A 189 -8.33 14.61 3.16
N TYR A 190 -9.37 14.24 3.88
CA TYR A 190 -10.66 14.94 3.92
C TYR A 190 -10.95 15.43 5.33
N ASP A 191 -11.52 16.61 5.42
CA ASP A 191 -11.98 17.21 6.69
C ASP A 191 -13.31 16.60 7.18
N SER A 192 -13.83 17.11 8.30
CA SER A 192 -15.09 16.65 8.88
C SER A 192 -16.35 16.96 8.04
N LYS A 193 -16.21 17.82 7.03
CA LYS A 193 -17.28 18.15 6.06
C LYS A 193 -17.17 17.31 4.78
N GLY A 194 -16.20 16.40 4.71
CA GLY A 194 -15.94 15.58 3.52
C GLY A 194 -15.27 16.35 2.39
N GLN A 195 -14.61 17.48 2.68
CA GLN A 195 -13.90 18.28 1.68
C GLN A 195 -12.45 17.87 1.62
N LEU A 196 -11.90 17.72 0.42
CA LEU A 196 -10.49 17.44 0.21
C LEU A 196 -9.65 18.64 0.65
N VAL A 197 -8.79 18.42 1.65
CA VAL A 197 -7.95 19.48 2.24
C VAL A 197 -6.47 19.28 2.00
N LYS A 198 -6.04 18.03 1.72
CA LYS A 198 -4.62 17.74 1.46
C LYS A 198 -4.47 16.53 0.55
N ARG A 199 -3.44 16.57 -0.30
CA ARG A 199 -3.06 15.47 -1.19
C ARG A 199 -1.57 15.23 -1.13
N PHE A 200 -1.18 13.97 -1.04
CA PHE A 200 0.18 13.50 -1.21
C PHE A 200 0.24 12.60 -2.44
N GLU A 201 1.24 12.79 -3.28
CA GLU A 201 1.43 11.98 -4.47
C GLU A 201 2.90 11.73 -4.73
N VAL A 202 3.29 10.48 -4.87
CA VAL A 202 4.64 10.09 -5.31
C VAL A 202 4.82 10.53 -6.75
N ILE A 203 5.82 11.40 -6.98
CA ILE A 203 6.17 11.91 -8.30
C ILE A 203 7.20 11.00 -8.96
N SER A 204 8.20 10.58 -8.21
CA SER A 204 9.24 9.69 -8.71
C SER A 204 9.85 8.84 -7.61
N GLY A 205 10.33 7.66 -7.99
CA GLY A 205 11.17 6.78 -7.20
C GLY A 205 12.62 6.81 -7.70
N GLN A 206 13.51 6.32 -6.88
CA GLN A 206 14.91 6.07 -7.20
C GLN A 206 15.32 4.68 -6.75
N LYS A 207 16.32 4.09 -7.41
CA LYS A 207 16.86 2.80 -7.04
C LYS A 207 18.17 3.00 -6.27
N ILE A 208 18.22 2.50 -5.03
CA ILE A 208 19.40 2.50 -4.17
C ILE A 208 19.66 1.05 -3.79
N ASP A 209 20.86 0.53 -4.04
CA ASP A 209 21.26 -0.84 -3.71
C ASP A 209 20.22 -1.89 -4.15
N ASN A 210 19.75 -1.75 -5.38
CA ASN A 210 18.75 -2.58 -6.06
C ASN A 210 17.32 -2.53 -5.45
N ARG A 211 17.03 -1.60 -4.54
CA ARG A 211 15.71 -1.37 -3.93
C ARG A 211 15.13 -0.03 -4.37
N TRP A 212 13.80 0.02 -4.51
CA TRP A 212 13.10 1.25 -4.82
C TRP A 212 12.81 2.07 -3.57
N PHE A 213 13.12 3.35 -3.63
CA PHE A 213 12.87 4.35 -2.58
C PHE A 213 12.17 5.56 -3.18
N LEU A 214 11.52 6.32 -2.31
CA LEU A 214 10.98 7.62 -2.67
C LEU A 214 12.14 8.54 -3.11
N LYS A 215 11.98 9.17 -4.28
CA LYS A 215 12.85 10.27 -4.72
C LYS A 215 12.16 11.62 -4.51
N GLN A 216 10.89 11.72 -4.95
CA GLN A 216 10.12 12.95 -4.83
C GLN A 216 8.65 12.65 -4.58
N MET A 217 8.06 13.36 -3.62
CA MET A 217 6.64 13.40 -3.33
C MET A 217 6.14 14.83 -3.38
N ARG A 218 5.00 15.05 -4.00
CA ARG A 218 4.27 16.31 -3.99
C ARG A 218 3.23 16.30 -2.89
N ILE A 219 3.18 17.36 -2.11
CA ILE A 219 2.22 17.56 -1.02
C ILE A 219 1.49 18.85 -1.31
N GLU A 220 0.18 18.78 -1.49
CA GLU A 220 -0.68 19.90 -1.81
C GLU A 220 -1.67 20.14 -0.68
N GLU A 221 -1.72 21.36 -0.20
CA GLU A 221 -2.80 21.85 0.66
C GLU A 221 -3.85 22.49 -0.24
N LEU A 222 -5.12 22.12 -0.06
CA LEU A 222 -6.21 22.59 -0.89
C LEU A 222 -7.19 23.45 -0.09
N GLN A 223 -7.76 24.44 -0.75
CA GLN A 223 -8.87 25.20 -0.18
C GLN A 223 -10.09 24.32 -0.06
N PRO A 224 -10.67 24.16 1.14
CA PRO A 224 -11.85 23.32 1.34
C PRO A 224 -13.01 23.74 0.43
N GLY A 225 -13.59 22.78 -0.28
CA GLY A 225 -14.73 22.99 -1.18
C GLY A 225 -14.43 23.57 -2.56
N ALA A 226 -13.22 24.13 -2.78
CA ALA A 226 -12.87 24.76 -4.06
C ALA A 226 -11.91 23.91 -4.93
N ASN A 227 -11.29 22.86 -4.35
CA ASN A 227 -10.23 22.07 -4.99
C ASN A 227 -9.03 22.88 -5.52
N THR A 228 -8.89 24.13 -5.04
CA THR A 228 -7.79 25.02 -5.42
C THR A 228 -6.60 24.76 -4.54
N VAL A 229 -5.41 24.57 -5.12
CA VAL A 229 -4.16 24.40 -4.38
C VAL A 229 -3.73 25.74 -3.79
N VAL A 230 -3.63 25.82 -2.46
CA VAL A 230 -3.20 27.03 -1.74
C VAL A 230 -1.74 26.99 -1.31
N ALA A 231 -1.17 25.78 -1.16
CA ALA A 231 0.26 25.60 -0.91
C ALA A 231 0.74 24.27 -1.51
N ARG A 232 1.98 24.23 -1.97
CA ARG A 232 2.60 23.04 -2.54
C ARG A 232 4.01 22.86 -2.03
N THR A 233 4.24 21.76 -1.32
CA THR A 233 5.57 21.35 -0.85
C THR A 233 6.02 20.12 -1.62
N TYR A 234 7.29 20.08 -1.97
CA TYR A 234 7.96 18.88 -2.47
C TYR A 234 8.86 18.31 -1.39
N LEU A 235 8.63 17.06 -1.02
CA LEU A 235 9.57 16.25 -0.26
C LEU A 235 10.51 15.58 -1.28
N GLU A 236 11.79 15.85 -1.16
CA GLU A 236 12.82 15.34 -2.06
C GLU A 236 13.87 14.58 -1.23
N ILE A 237 14.20 13.35 -1.64
CA ILE A 237 15.19 12.51 -0.99
C ILE A 237 16.37 12.30 -1.95
N ARG A 238 17.58 12.48 -1.44
CA ARG A 238 18.84 12.31 -2.17
C ARG A 238 19.69 11.25 -1.49
N LYS A 239 20.49 10.57 -2.29
CA LYS A 239 21.52 9.66 -1.79
C LYS A 239 22.73 10.45 -1.29
#